data_1466a69ab0a1ceffd2067e21987d7ccc
#
_entry.id   1466a69ab0a1ceffd2067e21987d7ccc
#
_cell.length_a   1.000
_cell.length_b   1.000
_cell.length_c   1.000
_cell.angle_alpha   90.00
_cell.angle_beta   90.00
_cell.angle_gamma   90.00
#
_symmetry.space_group_name_H-M   'P 1'
#
loop_
_entity.id
_entity.type
_entity.pdbx_description
1 polymer ?
#
loop_
_entity_poly.entity_id
_entity_poly.type
_entity_poly.pdbx_seq_one_letter_code
_entity_poly.pdbx_strand_id
1 'polypeptide(L)'
;MIDRGWPSLRSLAWLTPVAVLVQIGLGAGFRYQALSSMPHAAWAFPAMLIILMLAAFTLSAASPDEHAELRKASIALMTLVCIQLILGVVAFLARMDPPLTFLPVDALAALRATHLGTGALVFGFTVALSAQILRCAVPVALSEPAQASEQWVGNGRRK
;
A
#
# COMPACT_ATOMS: atom_id res chain seq x y z
N MET A 1 17.90 2.63 6.14
CA MET A 1 17.28 2.86 4.82
C MET A 1 17.13 4.36 4.60
N ILE A 2 17.73 4.94 3.56
CA ILE A 2 17.72 6.40 3.30
C ILE A 2 16.60 6.72 2.33
N ASP A 3 15.70 7.62 2.73
CA ASP A 3 14.54 8.05 1.94
C ASP A 3 14.92 9.24 1.04
N ARG A 4 15.27 8.99 -0.23
CA ARG A 4 15.79 9.97 -1.20
C ARG A 4 14.82 10.34 -2.31
N GLY A 5 13.61 9.76 -2.33
CA GLY A 5 12.70 9.90 -3.45
C GLY A 5 11.56 10.89 -3.24
N TRP A 6 10.97 11.35 -4.34
CA TRP A 6 9.61 11.89 -4.35
C TRP A 6 8.76 11.03 -5.28
N PRO A 7 7.63 10.45 -4.82
CA PRO A 7 7.13 10.53 -3.45
C PRO A 7 8.04 9.79 -2.45
N SER A 8 8.18 10.34 -1.22
CA SER A 8 9.01 9.72 -0.20
C SER A 8 8.35 8.45 0.35
N LEU A 9 9.16 7.46 0.77
CA LEU A 9 8.65 6.25 1.42
C LEU A 9 7.81 6.56 2.65
N ARG A 10 8.20 7.59 3.41
CA ARG A 10 7.43 8.03 4.59
C ARG A 10 6.07 8.59 4.19
N SER A 11 5.99 9.39 3.12
CA SER A 11 4.72 9.92 2.60
C SER A 11 3.80 8.80 2.15
N LEU A 12 4.34 7.82 1.40
CA LEU A 12 3.59 6.65 0.96
C LEU A 12 3.13 5.79 2.14
N ALA A 13 3.98 5.62 3.17
CA ALA A 13 3.63 4.87 4.36
C ALA A 13 2.45 5.49 5.15
N TRP A 14 2.27 6.81 5.11
CA TRP A 14 1.09 7.47 5.68
C TRP A 14 -0.11 7.44 4.73
N LEU A 15 0.13 7.70 3.45
CA LEU A 15 -0.95 7.82 2.45
C LEU A 15 -1.65 6.47 2.21
N THR A 16 -0.89 5.37 2.17
CA THR A 16 -1.42 4.06 1.75
C THR A 16 -2.48 3.52 2.71
N PRO A 17 -2.30 3.48 4.04
CA PRO A 17 -3.36 3.04 4.95
C PRO A 17 -4.62 3.89 4.84
N VAL A 18 -4.47 5.21 4.65
CA VAL A 18 -5.60 6.12 4.48
C VAL A 18 -6.36 5.82 3.18
N ALA A 19 -5.64 5.61 2.07
CA ALA A 19 -6.24 5.27 0.78
C ALA A 19 -7.02 3.94 0.85
N VAL A 20 -6.47 2.92 1.54
CA VAL A 20 -7.15 1.64 1.76
C VAL A 20 -8.37 1.81 2.67
N LEU A 21 -8.28 2.63 3.70
CA LEU A 21 -9.41 2.91 4.60
C LEU A 21 -10.56 3.59 3.86
N VAL A 22 -10.26 4.55 2.97
CA VAL A 22 -11.26 5.16 2.08
C VAL A 22 -11.91 4.11 1.19
N GLN A 23 -11.13 3.19 0.60
CA GLN A 23 -11.65 2.09 -0.23
C GLN A 23 -12.59 1.17 0.56
N ILE A 24 -12.24 0.85 1.80
CA ILE A 24 -13.10 0.05 2.70
C ILE A 24 -14.40 0.81 3.01
N GLY A 25 -14.31 2.11 3.32
CA GLY A 25 -15.48 2.95 3.59
C GLY A 25 -16.43 3.04 2.39
N LEU A 26 -15.91 3.22 1.18
CA LEU A 26 -16.69 3.22 -0.06
C LEU A 26 -17.35 1.86 -0.31
N GLY A 27 -16.62 0.76 -0.05
CA GLY A 27 -17.16 -0.60 -0.14
C GLY A 27 -18.28 -0.87 0.88
N ALA A 28 -18.12 -0.38 2.11
CA ALA A 28 -19.16 -0.45 3.14
C ALA A 28 -20.39 0.37 2.72
N GLY A 29 -20.20 1.62 2.28
CA GLY A 29 -21.29 2.47 1.79
C GLY A 29 -22.09 1.81 0.65
N PHE A 30 -21.37 1.15 -0.26
CA PHE A 30 -22.01 0.37 -1.32
C PHE A 30 -22.77 -0.87 -0.77
N ARG A 31 -22.17 -1.60 0.17
CA ARG A 31 -22.80 -2.79 0.78
C ARG A 31 -24.14 -2.45 1.47
N TYR A 32 -24.17 -1.33 2.17
CA TYR A 32 -25.36 -0.86 2.90
C TYR A 32 -26.28 0.02 2.05
N GLN A 33 -26.08 0.05 0.72
CA GLN A 33 -26.91 0.80 -0.25
C GLN A 33 -26.93 2.34 -0.02
N ALA A 34 -25.98 2.86 0.76
CA ALA A 34 -25.80 4.29 0.95
C ALA A 34 -25.11 4.96 -0.26
N LEU A 35 -24.37 4.19 -1.06
CA LEU A 35 -23.65 4.64 -2.25
C LEU A 35 -23.88 3.68 -3.42
N SER A 36 -23.76 4.19 -4.65
CA SER A 36 -23.66 3.32 -5.83
C SER A 36 -22.33 2.56 -5.86
N SER A 37 -22.19 1.58 -6.76
CA SER A 37 -20.94 0.80 -6.91
C SER A 37 -19.78 1.63 -7.52
N MET A 38 -20.10 2.70 -8.27
CA MET A 38 -19.12 3.47 -9.04
C MET A 38 -18.03 4.12 -8.22
N PRO A 39 -18.29 4.81 -7.10
CA PRO A 39 -17.22 5.40 -6.27
C PRO A 39 -16.22 4.35 -5.77
N HIS A 40 -16.72 3.19 -5.30
CA HIS A 40 -15.87 2.09 -4.85
C HIS A 40 -15.02 1.50 -5.98
N ALA A 41 -15.61 1.26 -7.15
CA ALA A 41 -14.89 0.74 -8.31
C ALA A 41 -13.87 1.73 -8.86
N ALA A 42 -14.23 3.01 -8.96
CA ALA A 42 -13.35 4.06 -9.46
C ALA A 42 -12.15 4.30 -8.52
N TRP A 43 -12.37 4.30 -7.20
CA TRP A 43 -11.31 4.48 -6.21
C TRP A 43 -10.38 3.28 -6.09
N ALA A 44 -10.80 2.08 -6.51
CA ALA A 44 -9.98 0.88 -6.47
C ALA A 44 -8.66 1.03 -7.26
N PHE A 45 -8.68 1.72 -8.41
CA PHE A 45 -7.50 1.93 -9.24
C PHE A 45 -6.44 2.82 -8.58
N PRO A 46 -6.74 4.05 -8.11
CA PRO A 46 -5.76 4.85 -7.41
C PRO A 46 -5.29 4.22 -6.11
N ALA A 47 -6.17 3.57 -5.34
CA ALA A 47 -5.78 2.85 -4.12
C ALA A 47 -4.79 1.71 -4.43
N MET A 48 -5.07 0.90 -5.45
CA MET A 48 -4.16 -0.15 -5.92
C MET A 48 -2.80 0.44 -6.33
N LEU A 49 -2.79 1.52 -7.12
CA LEU A 49 -1.55 2.15 -7.57
C LEU A 49 -0.69 2.63 -6.39
N ILE A 50 -1.31 3.27 -5.40
CA ILE A 50 -0.62 3.75 -4.19
C ILE A 50 -0.01 2.58 -3.42
N ILE A 51 -0.74 1.46 -3.25
CA ILE A 51 -0.24 0.25 -2.59
C ILE A 51 0.95 -0.34 -3.35
N LEU A 52 0.83 -0.48 -4.68
CA LEU A 52 1.90 -1.01 -5.51
C LEU A 52 3.15 -0.11 -5.48
N MET A 53 2.97 1.21 -5.49
CA MET A 53 4.09 2.15 -5.33
C MET A 53 4.79 1.97 -3.98
N LEU A 54 4.03 1.89 -2.87
CA LEU A 54 4.63 1.64 -1.55
C LEU A 54 5.45 0.35 -1.56
N ALA A 55 4.88 -0.75 -2.05
CA ALA A 55 5.54 -2.05 -2.09
C ALA A 55 6.77 -2.05 -3.00
N ALA A 56 6.68 -1.48 -4.21
CA ALA A 56 7.78 -1.39 -5.17
C ALA A 56 8.94 -0.54 -4.65
N PHE A 57 8.65 0.64 -4.08
CA PHE A 57 9.69 1.49 -3.50
C PHE A 57 10.32 0.85 -2.25
N THR A 58 9.55 0.13 -1.44
CA THR A 58 10.12 -0.64 -0.33
C THR A 58 11.05 -1.73 -0.83
N LEU A 59 10.66 -2.47 -1.88
CA LEU A 59 11.51 -3.50 -2.48
C LEU A 59 12.81 -2.94 -3.07
N SER A 60 12.77 -1.76 -3.69
CA SER A 60 13.95 -1.12 -4.26
C SER A 60 14.89 -0.52 -3.21
N ALA A 61 14.35 -0.08 -2.08
CA ALA A 61 15.12 0.58 -1.02
C ALA A 61 15.62 -0.40 0.06
N ALA A 62 14.98 -1.56 0.21
CA ALA A 62 15.31 -2.56 1.22
C ALA A 62 16.41 -3.51 0.72
N SER A 63 17.56 -3.55 1.41
CA SER A 63 18.63 -4.53 1.14
C SER A 63 18.13 -5.95 1.45
N PRO A 64 18.51 -6.96 0.63
CA PRO A 64 18.07 -8.33 0.83
C PRO A 64 18.47 -8.91 2.18
N ASP A 65 19.65 -8.58 2.67
CA ASP A 65 20.25 -9.17 3.87
C ASP A 65 19.73 -8.50 5.16
N GLU A 66 19.64 -7.16 5.17
CA GLU A 66 19.27 -6.41 6.37
C GLU A 66 17.76 -6.21 6.54
N HIS A 67 16.98 -6.27 5.44
CA HIS A 67 15.57 -5.92 5.42
C HIS A 67 14.70 -7.02 4.78
N ALA A 68 15.05 -8.29 4.97
CA ALA A 68 14.36 -9.44 4.38
C ALA A 68 12.86 -9.46 4.71
N GLU A 69 12.47 -9.09 5.93
CA GLU A 69 11.06 -9.06 6.35
C GLU A 69 10.25 -7.97 5.66
N LEU A 70 10.83 -6.79 5.41
CA LEU A 70 10.20 -5.73 4.62
C LEU A 70 9.95 -6.19 3.17
N ARG A 71 10.91 -6.91 2.60
CA ARG A 71 10.79 -7.46 1.24
C ARG A 71 9.69 -8.51 1.15
N LYS A 72 9.65 -9.46 2.09
CA LYS A 72 8.58 -10.49 2.17
C LYS A 72 7.20 -9.84 2.33
N ALA A 73 7.07 -8.89 3.24
CA ALA A 73 5.82 -8.16 3.46
C ALA A 73 5.36 -7.40 2.21
N SER A 74 6.30 -6.76 1.48
CA SER A 74 6.00 -6.05 0.23
C SER A 74 5.53 -7.00 -0.87
N ILE A 75 6.17 -8.17 -1.03
CA ILE A 75 5.75 -9.19 -2.00
C ILE A 75 4.38 -9.75 -1.64
N ALA A 76 4.16 -10.06 -0.36
CA ALA A 76 2.87 -10.55 0.11
C ALA A 76 1.75 -9.51 -0.14
N LEU A 77 2.02 -8.24 0.11
CA LEU A 77 1.06 -7.16 -0.13
C LEU A 77 0.74 -7.01 -1.63
N MET A 78 1.74 -7.09 -2.52
CA MET A 78 1.52 -7.06 -3.97
C MET A 78 0.65 -8.23 -4.43
N THR A 79 0.93 -9.44 -3.94
CA THR A 79 0.14 -10.64 -4.25
C THR A 79 -1.30 -10.49 -3.76
N LEU A 80 -1.50 -10.06 -2.53
CA LEU A 80 -2.82 -9.85 -1.95
C LEU A 80 -3.63 -8.79 -2.72
N VAL A 81 -3.01 -7.71 -3.14
CA VAL A 81 -3.69 -6.67 -3.93
C VAL A 81 -4.11 -7.18 -5.31
N CYS A 82 -3.28 -8.01 -5.97
CA CYS A 82 -3.66 -8.63 -7.24
C CYS A 82 -4.85 -9.58 -7.06
N ILE A 83 -4.84 -10.42 -6.03
CA ILE A 83 -5.95 -11.30 -5.69
C ILE A 83 -7.20 -10.47 -5.40
N GLN A 84 -7.08 -9.41 -4.61
CA GLN A 84 -8.17 -8.51 -4.26
C GLN A 84 -8.81 -7.87 -5.50
N LEU A 85 -8.01 -7.45 -6.46
CA LEU A 85 -8.49 -6.87 -7.71
C LEU A 85 -9.29 -7.90 -8.52
N ILE A 86 -8.77 -9.11 -8.69
CA ILE A 86 -9.45 -10.19 -9.41
C ILE A 86 -10.81 -10.50 -8.76
N LEU A 87 -10.81 -10.71 -7.44
CA LEU A 87 -12.03 -10.98 -6.69
C LEU A 87 -13.04 -9.82 -6.81
N GLY A 88 -12.54 -8.56 -6.78
CA GLY A 88 -13.37 -7.37 -6.93
C GLY A 88 -14.01 -7.27 -8.31
N VAL A 89 -13.24 -7.52 -9.37
CA VAL A 89 -13.74 -7.52 -10.75
C VAL A 89 -14.81 -8.60 -10.94
N VAL A 90 -14.55 -9.83 -10.50
CA VAL A 90 -15.53 -10.93 -10.62
C VAL A 90 -16.80 -10.62 -9.81
N ALA A 91 -16.66 -10.08 -8.59
CA ALA A 91 -17.80 -9.68 -7.77
C ALA A 91 -18.60 -8.52 -8.40
N PHE A 92 -17.94 -7.61 -9.09
CA PHE A 92 -18.57 -6.50 -9.82
C PHE A 92 -19.34 -7.01 -11.03
N LEU A 93 -18.72 -7.84 -11.88
CA LEU A 93 -19.34 -8.43 -13.06
C LEU A 93 -20.58 -9.29 -12.71
N ALA A 94 -20.52 -9.98 -11.58
CA ALA A 94 -21.65 -10.77 -11.07
C ALA A 94 -22.86 -9.92 -10.62
N ARG A 95 -22.71 -8.60 -10.51
CA ARG A 95 -23.81 -7.66 -10.15
C ARG A 95 -24.35 -6.87 -11.33
N MET A 96 -23.77 -6.99 -12.51
CA MET A 96 -24.29 -6.33 -13.70
C MET A 96 -25.64 -6.95 -14.09
N ASP A 97 -26.50 -6.19 -14.74
CA ASP A 97 -27.80 -6.66 -15.25
C ASP A 97 -27.76 -6.60 -16.79
N PRO A 98 -27.86 -7.74 -17.52
CA PRO A 98 -27.82 -9.11 -17.00
C PRO A 98 -26.47 -9.49 -16.38
N PRO A 99 -26.44 -10.40 -15.37
CA PRO A 99 -25.20 -10.82 -14.75
C PRO A 99 -24.27 -11.50 -15.77
N LEU A 100 -22.99 -11.07 -15.81
CA LEU A 100 -21.98 -11.64 -16.69
C LEU A 100 -21.35 -12.94 -16.17
N THR A 101 -21.81 -13.42 -15.01
CA THR A 101 -21.33 -14.67 -14.42
C THR A 101 -22.47 -15.62 -14.16
N PHE A 102 -22.27 -16.91 -14.46
CA PHE A 102 -23.20 -18.00 -14.19
C PHE A 102 -22.90 -18.72 -12.87
N LEU A 103 -22.34 -18.00 -11.88
CA LEU A 103 -21.98 -18.58 -10.60
C LEU A 103 -23.24 -18.87 -9.77
N PRO A 104 -23.30 -20.06 -9.09
CA PRO A 104 -24.34 -20.37 -8.11
C PRO A 104 -24.36 -19.34 -6.96
N VAL A 105 -25.51 -19.20 -6.30
CA VAL A 105 -25.72 -18.23 -5.20
C VAL A 105 -24.70 -18.42 -4.08
N ASP A 106 -24.42 -19.69 -3.71
CA ASP A 106 -23.45 -20.01 -2.66
C ASP A 106 -22.02 -19.60 -3.06
N ALA A 107 -21.65 -19.80 -4.32
CA ALA A 107 -20.35 -19.37 -4.84
C ALA A 107 -20.22 -17.84 -4.86
N LEU A 108 -21.30 -17.12 -5.15
CA LEU A 108 -21.34 -15.65 -5.08
C LEU A 108 -21.21 -15.16 -3.62
N ALA A 109 -21.84 -15.85 -2.67
CA ALA A 109 -21.70 -15.52 -1.26
C ALA A 109 -20.26 -15.74 -0.78
N ALA A 110 -19.66 -16.88 -1.14
CA ALA A 110 -18.27 -17.19 -0.83
C ALA A 110 -17.31 -16.19 -1.47
N LEU A 111 -17.51 -15.82 -2.74
CA LEU A 111 -16.71 -14.81 -3.44
C LEU A 111 -16.72 -13.46 -2.70
N ARG A 112 -17.89 -12.99 -2.29
CA ARG A 112 -18.02 -11.73 -1.54
C ARG A 112 -17.36 -11.78 -0.17
N ALA A 113 -17.51 -12.90 0.54
CA ALA A 113 -16.87 -13.12 1.83
C ALA A 113 -15.33 -13.15 1.69
N THR A 114 -14.81 -13.85 0.68
CA THR A 114 -13.39 -13.93 0.37
C THR A 114 -12.82 -12.56 -0.02
N HIS A 115 -13.53 -11.79 -0.87
CA HIS A 115 -13.13 -10.42 -1.23
C HIS A 115 -13.07 -9.51 0.00
N LEU A 116 -14.04 -9.61 0.91
CA LEU A 116 -14.03 -8.84 2.17
C LEU A 116 -12.87 -9.25 3.07
N GLY A 117 -12.64 -10.55 3.28
CA GLY A 117 -11.55 -11.08 4.09
C GLY A 117 -10.18 -10.69 3.54
N THR A 118 -9.98 -10.83 2.23
CA THR A 118 -8.73 -10.43 1.57
C THR A 118 -8.49 -8.92 1.67
N GLY A 119 -9.56 -8.10 1.57
CA GLY A 119 -9.48 -6.66 1.78
C GLY A 119 -9.03 -6.28 3.19
N ALA A 120 -9.50 -6.99 4.20
CA ALA A 120 -9.04 -6.82 5.59
C ALA A 120 -7.56 -7.20 5.74
N LEU A 121 -7.10 -8.27 5.09
CA LEU A 121 -5.68 -8.65 5.06
C LEU A 121 -4.83 -7.60 4.36
N VAL A 122 -5.25 -7.08 3.20
CA VAL A 122 -4.56 -5.97 2.51
C VAL A 122 -4.40 -4.78 3.44
N PHE A 123 -5.44 -4.39 4.17
CA PHE A 123 -5.36 -3.30 5.14
C PHE A 123 -4.36 -3.60 6.27
N GLY A 124 -4.46 -4.78 6.89
CA GLY A 124 -3.55 -5.21 7.96
C GLY A 124 -2.08 -5.22 7.52
N PHE A 125 -1.77 -5.80 6.35
CA PHE A 125 -0.42 -5.80 5.78
C PHE A 125 0.06 -4.37 5.44
N THR A 126 -0.82 -3.53 4.92
CA THR A 126 -0.50 -2.13 4.62
C THR A 126 -0.10 -1.37 5.89
N VAL A 127 -0.89 -1.49 6.96
CA VAL A 127 -0.59 -0.85 8.26
C VAL A 127 0.72 -1.39 8.84
N ALA A 128 0.91 -2.70 8.84
CA ALA A 128 2.11 -3.33 9.36
C ALA A 128 3.38 -2.90 8.61
N LEU A 129 3.33 -2.93 7.26
CA LEU A 129 4.43 -2.48 6.41
C LEU A 129 4.73 -1.00 6.62
N SER A 130 3.71 -0.15 6.66
CA SER A 130 3.84 1.29 6.92
C SER A 130 4.49 1.57 8.27
N ALA A 131 4.07 0.89 9.33
CA ALA A 131 4.66 1.02 10.66
C ALA A 131 6.15 0.62 10.68
N GLN A 132 6.52 -0.45 9.98
CA GLN A 132 7.92 -0.87 9.84
C GLN A 132 8.75 0.16 9.07
N ILE A 133 8.24 0.67 7.95
CA ILE A 133 8.92 1.72 7.16
C ILE A 133 9.15 2.97 8.00
N LEU A 134 8.14 3.44 8.74
CA LEU A 134 8.25 4.63 9.57
C LEU A 134 9.30 4.49 10.69
N ARG A 135 9.56 3.25 11.15
CA ARG A 135 10.63 2.95 12.12
C ARG A 135 12.03 2.89 11.49
N CYS A 136 12.13 2.39 10.25
CA CYS A 136 13.41 2.10 9.59
C CYS A 136 13.87 3.22 8.65
N ALA A 137 12.97 4.07 8.12
CA ALA A 137 13.32 5.13 7.19
C ALA A 137 13.83 6.37 7.91
N VAL A 138 15.10 6.72 7.67
CA VAL A 138 15.73 7.94 8.19
C VAL A 138 15.64 9.03 7.12
N PRO A 139 15.12 10.24 7.45
CA PRO A 139 15.12 11.39 6.54
C PRO A 139 16.54 11.78 6.12
N VAL A 140 16.71 12.17 4.84
CA VAL A 140 18.02 12.61 4.30
C VAL A 140 18.63 13.74 5.11
N ALA A 141 17.83 14.67 5.60
CA ALA A 141 18.30 15.81 6.41
C ALA A 141 19.03 15.41 7.70
N LEU A 142 18.78 14.20 8.21
CA LEU A 142 19.44 13.66 9.41
C LEU A 142 20.64 12.75 9.09
N SER A 143 20.85 12.45 7.80
CA SER A 143 21.92 11.57 7.33
C SER A 143 23.16 12.32 6.80
N GLU A 144 23.13 13.66 6.73
CA GLU A 144 24.32 14.43 6.42
C GLU A 144 25.27 14.37 7.62
N PRO A 145 26.45 13.77 7.45
CA PRO A 145 27.42 13.71 8.56
C PRO A 145 27.90 15.13 8.89
N ALA A 146 28.13 15.38 10.17
CA ALA A 146 28.77 16.59 10.72
C ALA A 146 30.18 16.84 10.15
N GLN A 147 30.58 16.18 9.08
CA GLN A 147 31.90 16.31 8.41
C GLN A 147 32.10 17.66 7.72
N ALA A 148 31.04 18.41 7.40
CA ALA A 148 31.19 19.75 6.84
C ALA A 148 31.72 20.77 7.85
N SER A 149 31.50 20.57 9.15
CA SER A 149 31.99 21.49 10.20
C SER A 149 33.44 21.29 10.55
N GLU A 150 34.00 20.10 10.40
CA GLU A 150 35.41 19.85 10.71
C GLU A 150 36.36 20.35 9.61
N GLN A 151 35.95 20.40 8.35
CA GLN A 151 36.80 20.95 7.28
C GLN A 151 37.03 22.46 7.40
N TRP A 152 36.09 23.20 7.99
CA TRP A 152 36.24 24.63 8.20
C TRP A 152 37.25 24.97 9.32
N VAL A 153 37.30 24.16 10.36
CA VAL A 153 38.21 24.37 11.50
C VAL A 153 39.67 24.02 11.15
N GLY A 154 39.87 23.06 10.24
CA GLY A 154 41.21 22.64 9.81
C GLY A 154 41.91 23.62 8.89
N ASN A 155 41.19 24.44 8.11
CA ASN A 155 41.81 25.35 7.13
C ASN A 155 42.10 26.76 7.69
N GLY A 156 41.60 27.09 8.88
CA GLY A 156 41.86 28.37 9.57
C GLY A 156 43.17 28.45 10.38
N ARG A 157 43.89 27.34 10.52
CA ARG A 157 45.14 27.29 11.33
C ARG A 157 46.44 27.27 10.52
N ARG A 158 46.39 27.55 9.21
CA ARG A 158 47.58 27.69 8.38
C ARG A 158 47.63 29.09 7.77
N LYS A 159 47.92 30.09 8.56
CA LYS A 159 48.52 31.38 8.17
C LYS A 159 49.47 31.83 9.28
#